data_83069f21eabd67b265b75306e9d2a357
#
_entry.id   83069f21eabd67b265b75306e9d2a357
#
_cell.length_a   1.000
_cell.length_b   1.000
_cell.length_c   1.000
_cell.angle_alpha   90.00
_cell.angle_beta   90.00
_cell.angle_gamma   90.00
#
_symmetry.space_group_name_H-M   'P 1'
#
loop_
_entity.id
_entity.type
_entity.pdbx_description
1 polymer ?
#
loop_
_entity_poly.entity_id
_entity_poly.type
_entity_poly.pdbx_seq_one_letter_code
_entity_poly.pdbx_strand_id
1 'polypeptide(L)'
;MSISTFRIQEHTLPCAYIREYPFATADSQEDTLHLAIKQYTPLDNLLPQKGDVTIIAAHANGFPKELYEPMWDEMHQRLKAEGIKIRSIWIADVAHQGQSSVLNEDKLGNDPSWFDHPRDLFLMINHFREQMPQPLVGVGHSMGGAHLITLSLMHPRLLSTLVLIDPVVLKETALSNYNLGRLSARRRDVWPSRTAARKAFEKSPMFKTWDRRVLDRWMDHALRDLPTKLYPNIAISSTPPAIGADVSGSTMSPNKTSEIEVTLKTTKHQEVMTFMRGNFVTLSNPAPDTNPNPLTHPDVDVTLPPVSPFYRPESFHLFKQLPYLRPSVLYVFGTESDLSTSKYRADKLEVTGMGAGGSGGVAKGRVQEYVMQGGGHLMPMERVQETADQCSGWLLQELRRWKDEYTQLEALRSTTPREKRSQMFDGFIQALTQKEILKAKSKL
;
A
#
# COMPACT_ATOMS: atom_id res chain seq x y z
N MET A 1 7.90 -9.07 -19.41
CA MET A 1 7.21 -7.84 -19.77
C MET A 1 7.88 -6.65 -19.08
N SER A 2 7.77 -6.43 -17.78
CA SER A 2 8.46 -5.28 -17.16
C SER A 2 9.99 -5.28 -17.31
N ILE A 3 10.61 -6.42 -17.43
CA ILE A 3 12.06 -6.52 -17.75
C ILE A 3 12.39 -5.95 -19.14
N SER A 4 11.45 -5.95 -20.07
CA SER A 4 11.65 -5.33 -21.39
C SER A 4 11.41 -3.83 -21.40
N THR A 5 10.74 -3.29 -20.39
CA THR A 5 10.41 -1.87 -20.27
C THR A 5 11.30 -1.16 -19.25
N PHE A 6 11.66 -1.85 -18.16
CA PHE A 6 12.40 -1.28 -17.04
C PHE A 6 13.66 -2.07 -16.68
N ARG A 7 14.70 -1.35 -16.28
CA ARG A 7 15.76 -1.90 -15.44
C ARG A 7 15.22 -2.00 -14.03
N ILE A 8 15.23 -3.22 -13.46
CA ILE A 8 14.74 -3.50 -12.13
C ILE A 8 15.93 -3.61 -11.18
N GLN A 9 15.88 -2.88 -10.06
CA GLN A 9 16.84 -2.96 -8.97
C GLN A 9 16.09 -3.31 -7.69
N GLU A 10 16.63 -4.27 -6.94
CA GLU A 10 16.10 -4.68 -5.64
C GLU A 10 16.94 -4.06 -4.52
N HIS A 11 16.25 -3.60 -3.49
CA HIS A 11 16.87 -3.00 -2.33
C HIS A 11 16.27 -3.59 -1.05
N THR A 12 17.07 -3.61 0.00
CA THR A 12 16.63 -3.96 1.35
C THR A 12 16.94 -2.79 2.26
N LEU A 13 15.96 -2.38 3.07
CA LEU A 13 16.11 -1.25 4.00
C LEU A 13 15.53 -1.63 5.36
N PRO A 14 16.17 -1.30 6.48
CA PRO A 14 15.55 -1.42 7.80
C PRO A 14 14.25 -0.60 7.86
N CYS A 15 13.23 -1.17 8.49
CA CYS A 15 11.98 -0.50 8.78
C CYS A 15 12.14 0.60 9.85
N ALA A 16 11.14 1.47 9.98
CA ALA A 16 11.11 2.49 11.02
C ALA A 16 11.18 1.85 12.43
N TYR A 17 11.97 2.46 13.29
CA TYR A 17 12.23 1.97 14.63
C TYR A 17 11.08 2.27 15.55
N ILE A 18 10.72 1.35 16.26
CA ILE A 18 9.62 0.76 17.00
C ILE A 18 8.32 0.77 16.20
N ARG A 19 7.67 -0.42 16.15
CA ARG A 19 6.37 -0.60 15.49
C ARG A 19 5.24 -0.03 16.35
N GLU A 20 4.10 0.27 15.74
CA GLU A 20 2.94 0.87 16.40
C GLU A 20 2.42 0.03 17.57
N TYR A 21 2.32 -1.29 17.37
CA TYR A 21 1.80 -2.20 18.37
C TYR A 21 2.90 -3.09 18.96
N PRO A 22 2.85 -3.37 20.29
CA PRO A 22 3.87 -4.13 20.99
C PRO A 22 4.14 -5.53 20.42
N PHE A 23 3.11 -6.17 19.87
CA PHE A 23 3.19 -7.52 19.31
C PHE A 23 3.32 -7.55 17.78
N ALA A 24 3.71 -6.45 17.16
CA ALA A 24 4.06 -6.43 15.75
C ALA A 24 5.36 -7.21 15.45
N THR A 25 6.20 -7.38 16.47
CA THR A 25 7.41 -8.22 16.49
C THR A 25 7.25 -9.37 17.47
N ALA A 26 7.93 -10.50 17.25
CA ALA A 26 7.72 -11.75 17.99
C ALA A 26 8.36 -11.73 19.37
N ASP A 27 9.63 -11.34 19.46
CA ASP A 27 10.44 -11.50 20.65
C ASP A 27 10.74 -10.16 21.36
N SER A 28 11.13 -9.15 20.63
CA SER A 28 11.45 -7.83 21.16
C SER A 28 10.83 -6.71 20.32
N GLN A 29 10.30 -5.67 20.96
CA GLN A 29 9.82 -4.47 20.27
C GLN A 29 10.97 -3.71 19.55
N GLU A 30 12.21 -3.99 19.91
CA GLU A 30 13.41 -3.42 19.32
C GLU A 30 13.91 -4.22 18.11
N ASP A 31 13.27 -5.32 17.76
CA ASP A 31 13.63 -6.12 16.59
C ASP A 31 13.48 -5.31 15.32
N THR A 32 14.57 -5.23 14.55
CA THR A 32 14.57 -4.54 13.28
C THR A 32 14.00 -5.43 12.19
N LEU A 33 12.85 -5.02 11.64
CA LEU A 33 12.29 -5.58 10.41
C LEU A 33 12.92 -4.91 9.19
N HIS A 34 12.77 -5.53 8.01
CA HIS A 34 13.32 -5.04 6.75
C HIS A 34 12.26 -5.00 5.67
N LEU A 35 12.33 -4.00 4.80
CA LEU A 35 11.54 -3.91 3.56
C LEU A 35 12.30 -4.55 2.41
N ALA A 36 11.60 -5.31 1.59
CA ALA A 36 12.00 -5.68 0.23
C ALA A 36 11.40 -4.67 -0.75
N ILE A 37 12.25 -3.93 -1.44
CA ILE A 37 11.89 -2.80 -2.30
C ILE A 37 12.28 -3.12 -3.73
N LYS A 38 11.44 -2.74 -4.71
CA LYS A 38 11.80 -2.70 -6.13
C LYS A 38 11.80 -1.29 -6.65
N GLN A 39 12.85 -0.96 -7.39
CA GLN A 39 12.99 0.24 -8.19
C GLN A 39 12.95 -0.13 -9.67
N TYR A 40 12.04 0.48 -10.41
CA TYR A 40 11.88 0.30 -11.85
C TYR A 40 12.32 1.58 -12.54
N THR A 41 13.41 1.53 -13.31
CA THR A 41 13.91 2.64 -14.11
C THR A 41 13.66 2.36 -15.59
N PRO A 42 12.91 3.22 -16.34
CA PRO A 42 12.66 2.98 -17.75
C PRO A 42 13.95 2.82 -18.54
N LEU A 43 14.03 1.81 -19.41
CA LEU A 43 15.21 1.53 -20.23
C LEU A 43 15.49 2.65 -21.25
N ASP A 44 14.46 3.41 -21.62
CA ASP A 44 14.56 4.57 -22.50
C ASP A 44 14.84 5.89 -21.75
N ASN A 45 14.99 5.85 -20.42
CA ASN A 45 15.32 7.00 -19.57
C ASN A 45 16.32 6.64 -18.45
N LEU A 46 17.45 6.06 -18.80
CA LEU A 46 18.48 5.65 -17.83
C LEU A 46 19.27 6.82 -17.22
N LEU A 47 19.19 8.01 -17.83
CA LEU A 47 19.80 9.27 -17.36
C LEU A 47 18.70 10.32 -17.13
N PRO A 48 17.84 10.12 -16.13
CA PRO A 48 16.67 10.96 -15.91
C PRO A 48 17.07 12.39 -15.55
N GLN A 49 16.31 13.35 -16.05
CA GLN A 49 16.54 14.77 -15.88
C GLN A 49 15.69 15.36 -14.75
N LYS A 50 16.02 16.59 -14.34
CA LYS A 50 15.19 17.33 -13.39
C LYS A 50 13.80 17.53 -13.95
N GLY A 51 12.78 17.18 -13.17
CA GLY A 51 11.37 17.24 -13.58
C GLY A 51 10.80 15.92 -14.08
N ASP A 52 11.65 14.90 -14.36
CA ASP A 52 11.17 13.54 -14.59
C ASP A 52 10.53 12.97 -13.32
N VAL A 53 9.34 12.35 -13.46
CA VAL A 53 8.51 11.99 -12.32
C VAL A 53 9.00 10.72 -11.60
N THR A 54 9.02 10.78 -10.26
CA THR A 54 9.18 9.61 -9.39
C THR A 54 7.82 9.15 -8.89
N ILE A 55 7.47 7.88 -9.09
CA ILE A 55 6.23 7.28 -8.59
C ILE A 55 6.55 6.47 -7.35
N ILE A 56 5.87 6.78 -6.24
CA ILE A 56 5.87 5.99 -5.01
C ILE A 56 4.58 5.20 -4.98
N ALA A 57 4.70 3.88 -4.99
CA ALA A 57 3.54 3.00 -5.04
C ALA A 57 3.36 2.19 -3.75
N ALA A 58 2.10 1.82 -3.46
CA ALA A 58 1.74 1.00 -2.31
C ALA A 58 0.68 -0.03 -2.69
N HIS A 59 0.92 -1.29 -2.33
CA HIS A 59 0.12 -2.45 -2.74
C HIS A 59 -1.06 -2.72 -1.80
N ALA A 60 -2.02 -3.51 -2.28
CA ALA A 60 -3.15 -4.02 -1.50
C ALA A 60 -2.73 -5.17 -0.57
N ASN A 61 -3.55 -5.43 0.46
CA ASN A 61 -3.32 -6.53 1.40
C ASN A 61 -3.22 -7.89 0.72
N GLY A 62 -2.18 -8.63 1.05
CA GLY A 62 -1.93 -9.99 0.56
C GLY A 62 -1.31 -10.08 -0.84
N PHE A 63 -1.14 -8.95 -1.53
CA PHE A 63 -0.62 -8.92 -2.90
C PHE A 63 0.85 -8.51 -2.92
N PRO A 64 1.75 -9.33 -3.53
CA PRO A 64 3.12 -8.92 -3.74
C PRO A 64 3.20 -7.70 -4.69
N LYS A 65 4.19 -6.85 -4.46
CA LYS A 65 4.42 -5.61 -5.20
C LYS A 65 4.53 -5.80 -6.73
N GLU A 66 4.94 -6.97 -7.16
CA GLU A 66 5.15 -7.30 -8.58
C GLU A 66 3.84 -7.44 -9.38
N LEU A 67 2.69 -7.56 -8.73
CA LEU A 67 1.40 -7.65 -9.43
C LEU A 67 1.06 -6.38 -10.21
N TYR A 68 1.67 -5.27 -9.85
CA TYR A 68 1.44 -3.97 -10.50
C TYR A 68 2.36 -3.76 -11.72
N GLU A 69 3.32 -4.66 -11.99
CA GLU A 69 4.23 -4.54 -13.13
C GLU A 69 3.51 -4.35 -14.47
N PRO A 70 2.45 -5.11 -14.82
CA PRO A 70 1.72 -4.86 -16.06
C PRO A 70 1.09 -3.45 -16.14
N MET A 71 0.63 -2.91 -15.01
CA MET A 71 0.10 -1.54 -14.95
C MET A 71 1.23 -0.50 -15.14
N TRP A 72 2.43 -0.76 -14.61
CA TRP A 72 3.57 0.12 -14.83
C TRP A 72 3.99 0.17 -16.31
N ASP A 73 3.99 -0.96 -17.02
CA ASP A 73 4.27 -1.03 -18.44
C ASP A 73 3.26 -0.17 -19.24
N GLU A 74 1.98 -0.31 -18.94
CA GLU A 74 0.90 0.44 -19.58
C GLU A 74 0.98 1.94 -19.26
N MET A 75 1.23 2.34 -18.00
CA MET A 75 1.38 3.74 -17.61
C MET A 75 2.59 4.38 -18.26
N HIS A 76 3.73 3.66 -18.33
CA HIS A 76 4.93 4.17 -19.00
C HIS A 76 4.67 4.53 -20.47
N GLN A 77 4.01 3.63 -21.20
CA GLN A 77 3.68 3.87 -22.62
C GLN A 77 2.82 5.12 -22.80
N ARG A 78 1.77 5.30 -21.96
CA ARG A 78 0.84 6.43 -22.03
C ARG A 78 1.52 7.76 -21.70
N LEU A 79 2.24 7.81 -20.59
CA LEU A 79 2.95 9.02 -20.16
C LEU A 79 4.01 9.42 -21.15
N LYS A 80 4.75 8.45 -21.73
CA LYS A 80 5.74 8.68 -22.78
C LYS A 80 5.12 9.26 -24.03
N ALA A 81 3.96 8.76 -24.47
CA ALA A 81 3.24 9.27 -25.65
C ALA A 81 2.86 10.75 -25.49
N GLU A 82 2.65 11.20 -24.24
CA GLU A 82 2.33 12.59 -23.89
C GLU A 82 3.58 13.42 -23.50
N GLY A 83 4.76 12.89 -23.72
CA GLY A 83 6.03 13.59 -23.46
C GLY A 83 6.43 13.65 -21.97
N ILE A 84 5.73 12.93 -21.09
CA ILE A 84 6.09 12.81 -19.67
C ILE A 84 7.06 11.65 -19.51
N LYS A 85 8.21 11.93 -18.87
CA LYS A 85 9.22 10.91 -18.58
C LYS A 85 9.13 10.46 -17.13
N ILE A 86 9.05 9.15 -16.94
CA ILE A 86 9.20 8.53 -15.62
C ILE A 86 10.69 8.44 -15.31
N ARG A 87 11.11 8.96 -14.15
CA ARG A 87 12.43 8.75 -13.58
C ARG A 87 12.57 7.33 -13.06
N SER A 88 11.66 6.97 -12.18
CA SER A 88 11.60 5.63 -11.58
C SER A 88 10.27 5.41 -10.87
N ILE A 89 9.91 4.14 -10.70
CA ILE A 89 8.80 3.71 -9.86
C ILE A 89 9.38 2.91 -8.70
N TRP A 90 8.95 3.23 -7.48
CA TRP A 90 9.39 2.57 -6.26
C TRP A 90 8.19 1.97 -5.54
N ILE A 91 8.30 0.70 -5.20
CA ILE A 91 7.30 -0.01 -4.41
C ILE A 91 7.99 -0.98 -3.45
N ALA A 92 7.53 -0.99 -2.20
CA ALA A 92 8.00 -1.92 -1.17
C ALA A 92 6.85 -2.85 -0.77
N ASP A 93 7.16 -4.12 -0.49
CA ASP A 93 6.23 -4.96 0.26
C ASP A 93 6.14 -4.45 1.71
N VAL A 94 4.95 -4.44 2.29
CA VAL A 94 4.74 -4.19 3.73
C VAL A 94 5.57 -5.20 4.53
N ALA A 95 6.13 -4.81 5.66
CA ALA A 95 7.11 -5.60 6.43
C ALA A 95 6.69 -7.05 6.72
N HIS A 96 5.39 -7.31 6.83
CA HIS A 96 4.82 -8.64 7.10
C HIS A 96 4.16 -9.29 5.86
N GLN A 97 4.44 -8.79 4.64
CA GLN A 97 3.86 -9.32 3.39
C GLN A 97 4.92 -9.49 2.30
N GLY A 98 4.58 -10.27 1.28
CA GLY A 98 5.42 -10.49 0.11
C GLY A 98 6.84 -10.95 0.46
N GLN A 99 7.83 -10.42 -0.25
CA GLN A 99 9.24 -10.73 0.01
C GLN A 99 9.75 -10.14 1.34
N SER A 100 9.15 -9.04 1.82
CA SER A 100 9.48 -8.49 3.16
C SER A 100 9.15 -9.50 4.26
N SER A 101 8.01 -10.21 4.18
CA SER A 101 7.65 -11.22 5.18
C SER A 101 8.63 -12.39 5.21
N VAL A 102 9.24 -12.73 4.07
CA VAL A 102 10.27 -13.77 4.01
C VAL A 102 11.56 -13.30 4.70
N LEU A 103 11.96 -12.05 4.49
CA LEU A 103 13.12 -11.45 5.17
C LEU A 103 12.95 -11.37 6.68
N ASN A 104 11.71 -11.21 7.14
CA ASN A 104 11.36 -10.97 8.53
C ASN A 104 10.77 -12.19 9.25
N GLU A 105 10.75 -13.37 8.61
CA GLU A 105 9.98 -14.53 9.06
C GLU A 105 10.22 -14.89 10.54
N ASP A 106 11.46 -14.75 11.01
CA ASP A 106 11.82 -15.06 12.39
C ASP A 106 11.43 -14.00 13.43
N LYS A 107 11.13 -12.78 12.96
CA LYS A 107 10.89 -11.61 13.82
C LYS A 107 9.45 -11.13 13.81
N LEU A 108 8.62 -11.62 12.88
CA LEU A 108 7.24 -11.18 12.75
C LEU A 108 6.37 -11.65 13.93
N GLY A 109 5.69 -10.69 14.53
CA GLY A 109 4.61 -10.93 15.49
C GLY A 109 3.25 -11.08 14.80
N ASN A 110 2.19 -10.97 15.61
CA ASN A 110 0.81 -11.22 15.19
C ASN A 110 -0.10 -10.00 15.25
N ASP A 111 0.45 -8.80 15.43
CA ASP A 111 -0.33 -7.56 15.59
C ASP A 111 0.24 -6.42 14.72
N PRO A 112 0.13 -6.50 13.37
CA PRO A 112 0.62 -5.46 12.48
C PRO A 112 -0.31 -4.24 12.42
N SER A 113 0.26 -3.02 12.38
CA SER A 113 -0.46 -1.78 12.11
C SER A 113 -0.28 -1.32 10.67
N TRP A 114 -1.35 -0.71 10.11
CA TRP A 114 -1.25 -0.03 8.81
C TRP A 114 -0.42 1.26 8.89
N PHE A 115 -0.29 1.87 10.07
CA PHE A 115 0.50 3.10 10.25
C PHE A 115 2.02 2.88 10.20
N ASP A 116 2.47 1.64 10.28
CA ASP A 116 3.89 1.33 10.20
C ASP A 116 4.45 1.52 8.79
N HIS A 117 3.76 1.01 7.77
CA HIS A 117 4.27 1.08 6.40
C HIS A 117 4.46 2.51 5.85
N PRO A 118 3.59 3.50 6.11
CA PRO A 118 3.85 4.90 5.76
C PRO A 118 5.13 5.47 6.37
N ARG A 119 5.48 5.09 7.61
CA ARG A 119 6.74 5.47 8.26
C ARG A 119 7.93 4.82 7.56
N ASP A 120 7.77 3.56 7.18
CA ASP A 120 8.78 2.81 6.41
C ASP A 120 8.99 3.46 5.03
N LEU A 121 7.92 3.83 4.32
CA LEU A 121 8.00 4.55 3.04
C LEU A 121 8.63 5.93 3.20
N PHE A 122 8.34 6.65 4.28
CA PHE A 122 8.98 7.92 4.57
C PHE A 122 10.50 7.76 4.78
N LEU A 123 10.91 6.75 5.52
CA LEU A 123 12.31 6.39 5.71
C LEU A 123 12.97 6.00 4.38
N MET A 124 12.31 5.17 3.56
CA MET A 124 12.79 4.78 2.23
C MET A 124 13.05 6.02 1.35
N ILE A 125 12.09 6.94 1.26
CA ILE A 125 12.22 8.15 0.46
C ILE A 125 13.40 9.01 0.95
N ASN A 126 13.55 9.16 2.27
CA ASN A 126 14.67 9.92 2.84
C ASN A 126 16.02 9.25 2.61
N HIS A 127 16.09 7.92 2.66
CA HIS A 127 17.29 7.15 2.39
C HIS A 127 17.73 7.30 0.92
N PHE A 128 16.80 7.19 -0.01
CA PHE A 128 17.07 7.26 -1.45
C PHE A 128 16.79 8.64 -2.06
N ARG A 129 16.75 9.72 -1.27
CA ARG A 129 16.34 11.07 -1.71
C ARG A 129 17.09 11.60 -2.93
N GLU A 130 18.37 11.26 -3.08
CA GLU A 130 19.17 11.68 -4.24
C GLU A 130 18.68 11.05 -5.55
N GLN A 131 18.01 9.91 -5.46
CA GLN A 131 17.40 9.20 -6.58
C GLN A 131 15.91 9.58 -6.78
N MET A 132 15.35 10.33 -5.82
CA MET A 132 13.92 10.71 -5.79
C MET A 132 13.72 12.24 -5.76
N PRO A 133 14.33 13.04 -6.66
CA PRO A 133 14.02 14.46 -6.73
C PRO A 133 12.56 14.68 -7.16
N GLN A 134 12.02 15.85 -6.85
CA GLN A 134 10.66 16.24 -7.26
C GLN A 134 10.52 16.30 -8.79
N PRO A 135 9.31 16.01 -9.33
CA PRO A 135 8.07 15.69 -8.59
C PRO A 135 8.01 14.23 -8.13
N LEU A 136 7.47 14.01 -6.91
CA LEU A 136 7.05 12.71 -6.44
C LEU A 136 5.53 12.62 -6.48
N VAL A 137 5.00 11.49 -6.96
CA VAL A 137 3.56 11.21 -7.00
C VAL A 137 3.27 9.88 -6.34
N GLY A 138 2.07 9.71 -5.79
CA GLY A 138 1.66 8.48 -5.14
C GLY A 138 0.63 7.70 -5.96
N VAL A 139 0.80 6.36 -6.07
CA VAL A 139 -0.19 5.45 -6.65
C VAL A 139 -0.43 4.31 -5.66
N GLY A 140 -1.63 4.26 -5.06
CA GLY A 140 -1.96 3.29 -4.02
C GLY A 140 -3.25 2.55 -4.29
N HIS A 141 -3.24 1.23 -4.07
CA HIS A 141 -4.40 0.37 -4.22
C HIS A 141 -4.90 -0.12 -2.86
N SER A 142 -6.21 -0.01 -2.59
CA SER A 142 -6.83 -0.58 -1.39
C SER A 142 -6.19 -0.04 -0.11
N MET A 143 -5.63 -0.91 0.74
CA MET A 143 -4.79 -0.58 1.90
C MET A 143 -3.63 0.37 1.53
N GLY A 144 -3.01 0.16 0.37
CA GLY A 144 -1.93 1.03 -0.13
C GLY A 144 -2.37 2.48 -0.33
N GLY A 145 -3.64 2.71 -0.67
CA GLY A 145 -4.23 4.04 -0.69
C GLY A 145 -4.24 4.71 0.69
N ALA A 146 -4.60 3.95 1.74
CA ALA A 146 -4.54 4.42 3.13
C ALA A 146 -3.09 4.74 3.55
N HIS A 147 -2.12 3.93 3.13
CA HIS A 147 -0.70 4.17 3.40
C HIS A 147 -0.21 5.50 2.80
N LEU A 148 -0.57 5.80 1.53
CA LEU A 148 -0.15 7.04 0.88
C LEU A 148 -0.86 8.28 1.42
N ILE A 149 -2.11 8.16 1.86
CA ILE A 149 -2.82 9.22 2.59
C ILE A 149 -2.07 9.52 3.89
N THR A 150 -1.74 8.50 4.69
CA THR A 150 -0.97 8.65 5.94
C THR A 150 0.39 9.32 5.67
N LEU A 151 1.14 8.86 4.67
CA LEU A 151 2.41 9.45 4.29
C LEU A 151 2.27 10.94 3.92
N SER A 152 1.20 11.30 3.20
CA SER A 152 0.93 12.69 2.82
C SER A 152 0.48 13.56 4.00
N LEU A 153 -0.17 12.99 5.01
CA LEU A 153 -0.49 13.69 6.26
C LEU A 153 0.76 13.91 7.13
N MET A 154 1.67 12.94 7.16
CA MET A 154 2.97 13.08 7.83
C MET A 154 3.84 14.17 7.18
N HIS A 155 3.82 14.25 5.85
CA HIS A 155 4.60 15.24 5.10
C HIS A 155 3.79 15.83 3.92
N PRO A 156 3.03 16.91 4.15
CA PRO A 156 2.04 17.43 3.19
C PRO A 156 2.61 17.92 1.83
N ARG A 157 3.91 18.15 1.72
CA ARG A 157 4.58 18.59 0.49
C ARG A 157 5.41 17.51 -0.18
N LEU A 158 5.43 16.29 0.34
CA LEU A 158 6.26 15.22 -0.18
C LEU A 158 5.75 14.75 -1.54
N LEU A 159 4.46 14.41 -1.60
CA LEU A 159 3.79 13.96 -2.82
C LEU A 159 3.00 15.11 -3.44
N SER A 160 3.17 15.33 -4.73
CA SER A 160 2.49 16.40 -5.48
C SER A 160 1.03 16.06 -5.74
N THR A 161 0.74 14.78 -5.98
CA THR A 161 -0.59 14.24 -6.24
C THR A 161 -0.68 12.77 -5.88
N LEU A 162 -1.90 12.29 -5.66
CA LEU A 162 -2.21 10.88 -5.37
C LEU A 162 -3.19 10.32 -6.40
N VAL A 163 -2.97 9.08 -6.79
CA VAL A 163 -3.96 8.20 -7.41
C VAL A 163 -4.31 7.11 -6.41
N LEU A 164 -5.55 7.07 -5.98
CA LEU A 164 -6.06 6.16 -4.95
C LEU A 164 -7.08 5.21 -5.58
N ILE A 165 -6.64 3.98 -5.84
CA ILE A 165 -7.45 2.96 -6.50
C ILE A 165 -8.21 2.20 -5.41
N ASP A 166 -9.50 2.41 -5.34
CA ASP A 166 -10.44 1.82 -4.39
C ASP A 166 -9.92 1.76 -2.93
N PRO A 167 -9.53 2.93 -2.37
CA PRO A 167 -8.83 2.98 -1.09
C PRO A 167 -9.71 2.59 0.09
N VAL A 168 -9.16 1.83 1.03
CA VAL A 168 -9.84 1.45 2.27
C VAL A 168 -9.75 2.58 3.29
N VAL A 169 -10.52 3.63 3.08
CA VAL A 169 -10.68 4.77 3.99
C VAL A 169 -12.17 5.06 4.09
N LEU A 170 -12.77 4.74 5.23
CA LEU A 170 -14.21 4.74 5.43
C LEU A 170 -14.57 5.46 6.73
N LYS A 171 -15.75 6.07 6.74
CA LYS A 171 -16.35 6.74 7.91
C LYS A 171 -16.79 5.75 8.99
N GLU A 172 -17.00 4.51 8.61
CA GLU A 172 -17.50 3.44 9.46
C GLU A 172 -16.62 2.18 9.28
N THR A 173 -16.59 1.29 10.26
CA THR A 173 -15.92 0.00 10.10
C THR A 173 -16.68 -0.85 9.08
N ALA A 174 -16.02 -1.23 7.99
CA ALA A 174 -16.64 -2.02 6.95
C ALA A 174 -16.81 -3.49 7.39
N LEU A 175 -18.04 -4.00 7.32
CA LEU A 175 -18.32 -5.43 7.50
C LEU A 175 -17.62 -6.30 6.44
N SER A 176 -17.30 -5.73 5.28
CA SER A 176 -16.54 -6.40 4.21
C SER A 176 -15.19 -6.92 4.68
N ASN A 177 -14.47 -6.19 5.56
CA ASN A 177 -13.19 -6.65 6.12
C ASN A 177 -13.33 -7.97 6.88
N TYR A 178 -14.43 -8.17 7.62
CA TYR A 178 -14.72 -9.42 8.31
C TYR A 178 -14.91 -10.60 7.34
N ASN A 179 -15.66 -10.38 6.26
CA ASN A 179 -15.88 -11.42 5.26
C ASN A 179 -14.59 -11.80 4.53
N LEU A 180 -13.76 -10.83 4.14
CA LEU A 180 -12.48 -11.07 3.50
C LEU A 180 -11.54 -11.83 4.43
N GLY A 181 -11.42 -11.42 5.69
CA GLY A 181 -10.61 -12.13 6.68
C GLY A 181 -11.06 -13.57 6.91
N ARG A 182 -12.38 -13.81 6.96
CA ARG A 182 -12.94 -15.18 7.10
C ARG A 182 -12.62 -16.05 5.88
N LEU A 183 -12.70 -15.50 4.67
CA LEU A 183 -12.33 -16.20 3.44
C LEU A 183 -10.84 -16.53 3.42
N SER A 184 -9.98 -15.57 3.75
CA SER A 184 -8.53 -15.75 3.82
C SER A 184 -8.12 -16.79 4.87
N ALA A 185 -8.76 -16.79 6.04
CA ALA A 185 -8.49 -17.76 7.10
C ALA A 185 -8.74 -19.21 6.68
N ARG A 186 -9.71 -19.42 5.80
CA ARG A 186 -10.13 -20.76 5.34
C ARG A 186 -9.51 -21.20 4.02
N ARG A 187 -8.79 -20.31 3.32
CA ARG A 187 -8.21 -20.64 2.03
C ARG A 187 -7.11 -21.69 2.16
N ARG A 188 -6.95 -22.49 1.09
CA ARG A 188 -5.79 -23.34 0.93
C ARG A 188 -4.54 -22.49 0.76
N ASP A 189 -3.43 -22.90 1.39
CA ASP A 189 -2.17 -22.18 1.40
C ASP A 189 -0.93 -23.08 1.18
N VAL A 190 -1.12 -24.40 0.95
CA VAL A 190 -0.05 -25.35 0.57
C VAL A 190 -0.48 -26.13 -0.64
N TRP A 191 0.42 -26.29 -1.60
CA TRP A 191 0.23 -27.07 -2.83
C TRP A 191 1.42 -28.01 -3.05
N PRO A 192 1.22 -29.19 -3.65
CA PRO A 192 2.29 -30.16 -3.87
C PRO A 192 3.33 -29.69 -4.91
N SER A 193 3.02 -28.64 -5.68
CA SER A 193 3.95 -28.04 -6.63
C SER A 193 3.44 -26.69 -7.15
N ARG A 194 4.32 -25.91 -7.79
CA ARG A 194 3.94 -24.66 -8.49
C ARG A 194 2.93 -24.92 -9.62
N THR A 195 3.09 -26.05 -10.33
CA THR A 195 2.14 -26.48 -11.36
C THR A 195 0.75 -26.75 -10.79
N ALA A 196 0.68 -27.45 -9.65
CA ALA A 196 -0.59 -27.72 -8.97
C ALA A 196 -1.24 -26.44 -8.42
N ALA A 197 -0.44 -25.52 -7.89
CA ALA A 197 -0.89 -24.21 -7.44
C ALA A 197 -1.49 -23.41 -8.61
N ARG A 198 -0.80 -23.33 -9.76
CA ARG A 198 -1.31 -22.67 -10.97
C ARG A 198 -2.67 -23.20 -11.40
N LYS A 199 -2.79 -24.54 -11.51
CA LYS A 199 -4.08 -25.17 -11.87
C LYS A 199 -5.20 -24.85 -10.87
N ALA A 200 -4.88 -24.71 -9.60
CA ALA A 200 -5.84 -24.32 -8.57
C ALA A 200 -6.28 -22.86 -8.70
N PHE A 201 -5.35 -21.94 -8.92
CA PHE A 201 -5.65 -20.54 -9.14
C PHE A 201 -6.45 -20.32 -10.43
N GLU A 202 -6.07 -20.92 -11.55
CA GLU A 202 -6.80 -20.79 -12.83
C GLU A 202 -8.25 -21.31 -12.75
N LYS A 203 -8.56 -22.21 -11.82
CA LYS A 203 -9.94 -22.67 -11.56
C LYS A 203 -10.73 -21.74 -10.66
N SER A 204 -10.08 -20.93 -9.86
CA SER A 204 -10.72 -20.02 -8.89
C SER A 204 -11.45 -18.88 -9.62
N PRO A 205 -12.71 -18.58 -9.27
CA PRO A 205 -13.46 -17.48 -9.87
C PRO A 205 -12.73 -16.14 -9.82
N MET A 206 -12.07 -15.82 -8.71
CA MET A 206 -11.32 -14.58 -8.52
C MET A 206 -10.20 -14.42 -9.55
N PHE A 207 -9.40 -15.47 -9.80
CA PHE A 207 -8.26 -15.38 -10.70
C PHE A 207 -8.63 -15.51 -12.19
N LYS A 208 -9.86 -15.95 -12.50
CA LYS A 208 -10.34 -16.03 -13.89
C LYS A 208 -10.56 -14.66 -14.52
N THR A 209 -10.82 -13.64 -13.73
CA THR A 209 -11.04 -12.26 -14.18
C THR A 209 -9.73 -11.49 -14.36
N TRP A 210 -8.61 -12.03 -13.85
CA TRP A 210 -7.33 -11.35 -13.88
C TRP A 210 -6.71 -11.32 -15.29
N ASP A 211 -6.06 -10.22 -15.60
CA ASP A 211 -5.15 -10.14 -16.76
C ASP A 211 -4.08 -11.24 -16.65
N ARG A 212 -3.84 -11.93 -17.77
CA ARG A 212 -2.89 -13.06 -17.80
C ARG A 212 -1.50 -12.66 -17.32
N ARG A 213 -1.05 -11.45 -17.65
CA ARG A 213 0.25 -10.92 -17.22
C ARG A 213 0.33 -10.81 -15.70
N VAL A 214 -0.75 -10.41 -15.04
CA VAL A 214 -0.84 -10.30 -13.57
C VAL A 214 -0.84 -11.69 -12.93
N LEU A 215 -1.59 -12.63 -13.49
CA LEU A 215 -1.59 -14.02 -13.00
C LEU A 215 -0.18 -14.65 -13.10
N ASP A 216 0.56 -14.37 -14.16
CA ASP A 216 1.94 -14.83 -14.29
C ASP A 216 2.84 -14.22 -13.20
N ARG A 217 2.70 -12.92 -12.88
CA ARG A 217 3.41 -12.29 -11.73
C ARG A 217 3.02 -12.91 -10.39
N TRP A 218 1.73 -13.24 -10.21
CA TRP A 218 1.29 -13.97 -9.01
C TRP A 218 2.02 -15.28 -8.86
N MET A 219 2.10 -16.07 -9.92
CA MET A 219 2.78 -17.38 -9.89
C MET A 219 4.28 -17.27 -9.61
N ASP A 220 4.92 -16.19 -10.12
CA ASP A 220 6.36 -15.98 -9.93
C ASP A 220 6.68 -15.43 -8.53
N HIS A 221 5.82 -14.58 -7.97
CA HIS A 221 6.17 -13.77 -6.81
C HIS A 221 5.37 -14.04 -5.54
N ALA A 222 4.15 -14.63 -5.63
CA ALA A 222 3.34 -14.92 -4.45
C ALA A 222 3.71 -16.24 -3.76
N LEU A 223 4.37 -17.14 -4.47
CA LEU A 223 4.72 -18.49 -3.97
C LEU A 223 6.18 -18.57 -3.52
N ARG A 224 6.42 -19.42 -2.53
CA ARG A 224 7.75 -19.84 -2.06
C ARG A 224 7.78 -21.34 -1.82
N ASP A 225 8.96 -21.93 -1.93
CA ASP A 225 9.17 -23.34 -1.72
C ASP A 225 9.17 -23.68 -0.23
N LEU A 226 8.73 -24.89 0.12
CA LEU A 226 8.84 -25.44 1.46
C LEU A 226 10.26 -26.07 1.65
N PRO A 227 10.78 -26.16 2.90
CA PRO A 227 10.13 -25.82 4.17
C PRO A 227 10.15 -24.31 4.49
N THR A 228 9.27 -23.90 5.41
CA THR A 228 9.23 -22.54 5.99
C THR A 228 9.07 -22.65 7.50
N LYS A 229 9.22 -21.54 8.23
CA LYS A 229 8.99 -21.54 9.69
C LYS A 229 7.57 -22.02 10.04
N LEU A 230 6.56 -21.62 9.27
CA LEU A 230 5.17 -22.05 9.47
C LEU A 230 4.95 -23.53 9.10
N TYR A 231 5.70 -24.03 8.12
CA TYR A 231 5.63 -25.40 7.61
C TYR A 231 7.04 -26.04 7.61
N PRO A 232 7.58 -26.40 8.81
CA PRO A 232 8.97 -26.87 8.94
C PRO A 232 9.17 -28.29 8.42
N ASN A 233 8.11 -29.11 8.38
CA ASN A 233 8.17 -30.49 7.93
C ASN A 233 7.65 -30.59 6.50
N ILE A 234 8.47 -31.08 5.58
CA ILE A 234 8.02 -31.51 4.26
C ILE A 234 7.25 -32.79 4.47
N ALA A 235 5.93 -32.75 4.45
CA ALA A 235 5.13 -33.96 4.37
C ALA A 235 5.38 -34.56 3.00
N ILE A 236 6.22 -35.59 2.92
CA ILE A 236 6.18 -36.52 1.79
C ILE A 236 4.76 -37.07 1.82
N SER A 237 3.89 -36.58 0.93
CA SER A 237 2.54 -37.09 0.76
C SER A 237 2.61 -38.54 0.34
N SER A 238 2.78 -39.41 1.32
CA SER A 238 2.39 -40.80 1.17
C SER A 238 0.87 -40.80 1.10
N THR A 239 0.32 -41.17 -0.03
CA THR A 239 -1.05 -41.63 -0.20
C THR A 239 -1.44 -42.45 1.04
N PRO A 240 -2.58 -42.20 1.71
CA PRO A 240 -3.00 -43.09 2.80
C PRO A 240 -3.05 -44.52 2.26
N PRO A 241 -2.53 -45.53 2.98
CA PRO A 241 -2.56 -46.89 2.51
C PRO A 241 -4.04 -47.29 2.35
N ALA A 242 -4.41 -47.70 1.14
CA ALA A 242 -5.66 -48.39 0.92
C ALA A 242 -5.62 -49.65 1.81
N ILE A 243 -6.54 -49.78 2.75
CA ILE A 243 -6.73 -50.96 3.61
C ILE A 243 -7.05 -52.10 2.64
N GLY A 244 -6.09 -53.01 2.47
CA GLY A 244 -6.24 -54.28 1.75
C GLY A 244 -5.65 -54.34 0.35
N ALA A 245 -4.31 -54.35 0.22
CA ALA A 245 -3.67 -54.88 -0.98
C ALA A 245 -2.36 -55.63 -0.60
N ASP A 246 -2.27 -56.86 -1.04
CA ASP A 246 -1.17 -57.79 -0.85
C ASP A 246 0.19 -57.24 -1.28
N VAL A 247 1.21 -57.56 -0.48
CA VAL A 247 2.62 -57.27 -0.74
C VAL A 247 3.16 -58.30 -1.73
N SER A 248 3.21 -57.98 -3.00
CA SER A 248 4.06 -58.71 -3.95
C SER A 248 4.67 -57.71 -4.96
N GLY A 249 5.97 -57.53 -4.84
CA GLY A 249 6.98 -57.12 -5.81
C GLY A 249 6.56 -56.20 -6.96
N SER A 250 6.77 -54.90 -6.80
CA SER A 250 6.88 -54.01 -7.96
C SER A 250 8.11 -53.11 -7.78
N THR A 251 9.07 -53.30 -8.70
CA THR A 251 10.28 -52.52 -8.85
C THR A 251 9.95 -51.04 -9.02
N MET A 252 10.46 -50.19 -8.10
CA MET A 252 10.39 -48.74 -8.20
C MET A 252 11.05 -48.26 -9.49
N SER A 253 10.28 -47.66 -10.35
CA SER A 253 10.80 -46.89 -11.49
C SER A 253 11.40 -45.57 -11.00
N PRO A 254 12.68 -45.27 -11.25
CA PRO A 254 13.29 -44.00 -10.83
C PRO A 254 13.10 -42.96 -11.90
N ASN A 255 11.93 -42.28 -11.94
CA ASN A 255 11.74 -41.04 -12.69
C ASN A 255 10.43 -40.35 -12.31
N LYS A 256 10.33 -39.87 -11.06
CA LYS A 256 9.55 -38.69 -10.72
C LYS A 256 10.51 -37.68 -10.11
N THR A 257 10.91 -36.68 -10.89
CA THR A 257 11.41 -35.42 -10.32
C THR A 257 10.38 -35.01 -9.29
N SER A 258 10.72 -35.12 -7.99
CA SER A 258 9.85 -34.72 -6.90
C SER A 258 9.64 -33.21 -7.05
N GLU A 259 8.45 -32.80 -7.56
CA GLU A 259 8.08 -31.39 -7.59
C GLU A 259 8.09 -30.89 -6.14
N ILE A 260 8.71 -29.72 -5.92
CA ILE A 260 8.83 -29.09 -4.58
C ILE A 260 7.48 -28.53 -4.17
N GLU A 261 7.02 -28.89 -2.97
CA GLU A 261 5.82 -28.30 -2.37
C GLU A 261 6.01 -26.79 -2.17
N VAL A 262 4.93 -26.04 -2.31
CA VAL A 262 4.94 -24.57 -2.23
C VAL A 262 3.85 -24.03 -1.33
N THR A 263 4.15 -22.88 -0.73
CA THR A 263 3.19 -22.07 0.04
C THR A 263 3.21 -20.61 -0.40
N LEU A 264 2.36 -19.78 0.19
CA LEU A 264 2.35 -18.34 -0.06
C LEU A 264 3.46 -17.64 0.73
N LYS A 265 4.08 -16.61 0.12
CA LYS A 265 5.02 -15.72 0.83
C LYS A 265 4.30 -14.93 1.92
N THR A 266 3.19 -14.25 1.57
CA THR A 266 2.28 -13.69 2.57
C THR A 266 1.41 -14.80 3.12
N THR A 267 1.64 -15.20 4.36
CA THR A 267 0.85 -16.26 4.97
C THR A 267 -0.61 -15.83 5.15
N LYS A 268 -1.56 -16.77 5.15
CA LYS A 268 -2.96 -16.44 5.45
C LYS A 268 -3.12 -15.77 6.83
N HIS A 269 -2.23 -16.06 7.77
CA HIS A 269 -2.24 -15.44 9.10
C HIS A 269 -1.92 -13.96 9.01
N GLN A 270 -0.83 -13.57 8.32
CA GLN A 270 -0.45 -12.18 8.13
C GLN A 270 -1.52 -11.39 7.33
N GLU A 271 -2.12 -12.02 6.33
CA GLU A 271 -3.20 -11.41 5.56
C GLU A 271 -4.45 -11.15 6.42
N VAL A 272 -4.88 -12.13 7.23
CA VAL A 272 -6.05 -11.99 8.12
C VAL A 272 -5.80 -10.92 9.19
N MET A 273 -4.63 -10.93 9.82
CA MET A 273 -4.26 -9.93 10.83
C MET A 273 -4.14 -8.52 10.25
N THR A 274 -3.94 -8.39 8.94
CA THR A 274 -3.99 -7.11 8.24
C THR A 274 -5.43 -6.64 7.97
N PHE A 275 -6.36 -7.54 7.67
CA PHE A 275 -7.77 -7.18 7.51
C PHE A 275 -8.42 -6.73 8.82
N MET A 276 -8.08 -7.39 9.91
CA MET A 276 -8.71 -7.15 11.20
C MET A 276 -7.77 -7.45 12.36
N ARG A 277 -7.90 -6.64 13.38
CA ARG A 277 -7.23 -6.79 14.66
C ARG A 277 -8.18 -7.45 15.66
N GLY A 278 -7.70 -8.41 16.43
CA GLY A 278 -8.50 -9.06 17.48
C GLY A 278 -8.66 -8.16 18.68
N ASN A 279 -9.87 -8.04 19.19
CA ASN A 279 -10.19 -7.34 20.45
C ASN A 279 -10.40 -8.38 21.57
N PHE A 280 -9.36 -9.17 21.84
CA PHE A 280 -9.39 -10.25 22.85
C PHE A 280 -8.42 -9.95 23.97
N VAL A 281 -8.82 -10.26 25.22
CA VAL A 281 -7.93 -10.13 26.38
C VAL A 281 -6.86 -11.22 26.40
N THR A 282 -7.21 -12.41 25.95
CA THR A 282 -6.28 -13.54 25.83
C THR A 282 -6.58 -14.34 24.57
N LEU A 283 -5.56 -15.01 24.03
CA LEU A 283 -5.74 -15.94 22.90
C LEU A 283 -6.65 -17.14 23.23
N SER A 284 -6.83 -17.45 24.51
CA SER A 284 -7.66 -18.55 25.00
C SER A 284 -9.13 -18.17 25.21
N ASN A 285 -9.47 -16.88 25.20
CA ASN A 285 -10.84 -16.41 25.36
C ASN A 285 -11.26 -15.56 24.13
N PRO A 286 -11.95 -16.15 23.15
CA PRO A 286 -12.38 -15.43 21.93
C PRO A 286 -13.60 -14.53 22.16
N ALA A 287 -14.14 -14.43 23.37
CA ALA A 287 -15.19 -13.47 23.67
C ALA A 287 -14.61 -12.04 23.65
N PRO A 288 -15.30 -11.05 23.03
CA PRO A 288 -14.87 -9.66 23.12
C PRO A 288 -14.83 -9.26 24.59
N ASP A 289 -13.67 -8.73 25.03
CA ASP A 289 -13.60 -8.16 26.35
C ASP A 289 -14.25 -6.78 26.36
N THR A 290 -14.98 -6.53 27.42
CA THR A 290 -15.58 -5.21 27.67
C THR A 290 -14.54 -4.16 28.08
N ASN A 291 -13.30 -4.60 28.45
CA ASN A 291 -12.18 -3.74 28.81
C ASN A 291 -10.88 -4.24 28.16
N PRO A 292 -10.60 -3.88 26.88
CA PRO A 292 -9.33 -4.19 26.26
C PRO A 292 -8.18 -3.57 27.07
N ASN A 293 -7.06 -4.27 27.16
CA ASN A 293 -5.88 -3.77 27.85
C ASN A 293 -5.30 -2.55 27.09
N PRO A 294 -5.28 -1.33 27.71
CA PRO A 294 -4.82 -0.13 27.04
C PRO A 294 -3.34 -0.19 26.59
N LEU A 295 -2.53 -1.07 27.19
CA LEU A 295 -1.14 -1.27 26.77
C LEU A 295 -1.03 -1.96 25.40
N THR A 296 -1.98 -2.81 25.08
CA THR A 296 -1.98 -3.57 23.82
C THR A 296 -2.99 -3.03 22.82
N HIS A 297 -4.04 -2.35 23.26
CA HIS A 297 -5.12 -1.81 22.45
C HIS A 297 -5.39 -0.32 22.78
N PRO A 298 -4.38 0.56 22.59
CA PRO A 298 -4.49 1.98 22.95
C PRO A 298 -5.48 2.76 22.07
N ASP A 299 -5.89 2.18 20.95
CA ASP A 299 -6.73 2.75 19.90
C ASP A 299 -8.19 2.27 19.93
N VAL A 300 -8.56 1.48 20.94
CA VAL A 300 -9.96 1.08 21.16
C VAL A 300 -10.67 2.17 21.94
N ASP A 301 -11.79 2.65 21.41
CA ASP A 301 -12.66 3.56 22.14
C ASP A 301 -13.44 2.79 23.22
N VAL A 302 -12.98 2.92 24.46
CA VAL A 302 -13.57 2.22 25.63
C VAL A 302 -14.96 2.77 26.02
N THR A 303 -15.38 3.89 25.43
CA THR A 303 -16.71 4.47 25.68
C THR A 303 -17.80 3.85 24.81
N LEU A 304 -17.40 3.15 23.75
CA LEU A 304 -18.31 2.46 22.84
C LEU A 304 -18.45 0.99 23.27
N PRO A 305 -19.67 0.44 23.26
CA PRO A 305 -19.84 -0.99 23.51
C PRO A 305 -19.09 -1.80 22.46
N PRO A 306 -18.39 -2.88 22.81
CA PRO A 306 -17.70 -3.72 21.86
C PRO A 306 -18.74 -4.38 20.95
N VAL A 307 -18.81 -3.93 19.70
CA VAL A 307 -19.77 -4.42 18.69
C VAL A 307 -19.26 -5.69 18.02
N SER A 308 -17.94 -5.92 18.04
CA SER A 308 -17.32 -7.05 17.35
C SER A 308 -16.05 -7.48 18.06
N PRO A 309 -15.71 -8.81 18.05
CA PRO A 309 -14.41 -9.28 18.50
C PRO A 309 -13.26 -8.83 17.60
N PHE A 310 -13.53 -8.11 16.52
CA PHE A 310 -12.57 -7.62 15.55
C PHE A 310 -12.81 -6.16 15.20
N TYR A 311 -11.73 -5.43 14.96
CA TYR A 311 -11.76 -4.04 14.53
C TYR A 311 -10.56 -3.72 13.63
N ARG A 312 -10.55 -2.56 12.98
CA ARG A 312 -9.42 -1.99 12.26
C ARG A 312 -9.55 -0.46 12.28
N PRO A 313 -8.82 0.22 13.17
CA PRO A 313 -9.07 1.63 13.48
C PRO A 313 -8.53 2.59 12.41
N GLU A 314 -7.48 2.19 11.67
CA GLU A 314 -6.73 3.08 10.80
C GLU A 314 -7.59 3.69 9.69
N SER A 315 -8.47 2.90 9.08
CA SER A 315 -9.39 3.37 8.03
C SER A 315 -10.28 4.52 8.50
N PHE A 316 -10.87 4.39 9.68
CA PHE A 316 -11.74 5.39 10.29
C PHE A 316 -10.95 6.63 10.77
N HIS A 317 -9.79 6.44 11.38
CA HIS A 317 -8.93 7.53 11.80
C HIS A 317 -8.47 8.37 10.61
N LEU A 318 -8.12 7.73 9.49
CA LEU A 318 -7.73 8.42 8.28
C LEU A 318 -8.87 9.19 7.63
N PHE A 319 -10.09 8.64 7.65
CA PHE A 319 -11.24 9.36 7.12
C PHE A 319 -11.42 10.73 7.79
N LYS A 320 -11.26 10.81 9.11
CA LYS A 320 -11.34 12.07 9.87
C LYS A 320 -10.24 13.07 9.49
N GLN A 321 -9.13 12.61 8.92
CA GLN A 321 -7.99 13.45 8.53
C GLN A 321 -7.99 13.84 7.05
N LEU A 322 -8.85 13.26 6.21
CA LEU A 322 -8.98 13.59 4.79
C LEU A 322 -9.14 15.11 4.52
N PRO A 323 -9.84 15.91 5.37
CA PRO A 323 -9.93 17.35 5.16
C PRO A 323 -8.58 18.05 5.06
N TYR A 324 -7.54 17.57 5.71
CA TYR A 324 -6.21 18.19 5.76
C TYR A 324 -5.26 17.69 4.68
N LEU A 325 -5.72 16.83 3.78
CA LEU A 325 -4.90 16.26 2.71
C LEU A 325 -4.54 17.36 1.68
N ARG A 326 -3.24 17.65 1.56
CA ARG A 326 -2.74 18.72 0.69
C ARG A 326 -2.49 18.30 -0.76
N PRO A 327 -1.96 17.11 -1.08
CA PRO A 327 -1.86 16.68 -2.47
C PRO A 327 -3.24 16.66 -3.13
N SER A 328 -3.28 16.88 -4.44
CA SER A 328 -4.48 16.58 -5.22
C SER A 328 -4.72 15.07 -5.26
N VAL A 329 -5.96 14.66 -5.48
CA VAL A 329 -6.36 13.25 -5.41
C VAL A 329 -7.26 12.88 -6.57
N LEU A 330 -6.89 11.82 -7.30
CA LEU A 330 -7.81 11.04 -8.11
C LEU A 330 -8.24 9.81 -7.30
N TYR A 331 -9.52 9.65 -7.09
CA TYR A 331 -10.12 8.40 -6.65
C TYR A 331 -10.54 7.58 -7.88
N VAL A 332 -10.06 6.34 -7.99
CA VAL A 332 -10.53 5.38 -8.99
C VAL A 332 -11.38 4.34 -8.27
N PHE A 333 -12.66 4.32 -8.55
CA PHE A 333 -13.65 3.45 -7.92
C PHE A 333 -14.23 2.45 -8.92
N GLY A 334 -14.76 1.32 -8.43
CA GLY A 334 -15.50 0.35 -9.24
C GLY A 334 -16.95 0.22 -8.80
N THR A 335 -17.89 0.11 -9.77
CA THR A 335 -19.32 -0.02 -9.44
C THR A 335 -19.66 -1.32 -8.73
N GLU A 336 -18.81 -2.36 -8.87
CA GLU A 336 -19.01 -3.67 -8.25
C GLU A 336 -18.20 -3.85 -6.95
N SER A 337 -17.57 -2.77 -6.45
CA SER A 337 -16.83 -2.80 -5.19
C SER A 337 -17.69 -2.38 -4.00
N ASP A 338 -17.75 -3.22 -2.98
CA ASP A 338 -18.39 -2.91 -1.69
C ASP A 338 -17.77 -1.70 -0.97
N LEU A 339 -16.52 -1.34 -1.30
CA LEU A 339 -15.80 -0.18 -0.75
C LEU A 339 -16.12 1.12 -1.48
N SER A 340 -16.82 1.05 -2.62
CA SER A 340 -17.10 2.17 -3.52
C SER A 340 -18.60 2.40 -3.75
N THR A 341 -19.44 2.09 -2.76
CA THR A 341 -20.86 2.46 -2.83
C THR A 341 -21.02 3.96 -3.06
N SER A 342 -22.13 4.40 -3.66
CA SER A 342 -22.39 5.81 -3.91
C SER A 342 -22.23 6.68 -2.64
N LYS A 343 -22.64 6.16 -1.48
CA LYS A 343 -22.47 6.81 -0.17
C LYS A 343 -20.99 6.96 0.17
N TYR A 344 -20.21 5.88 0.10
CA TYR A 344 -18.79 5.92 0.48
C TYR A 344 -17.93 6.77 -0.45
N ARG A 345 -18.31 6.87 -1.73
CA ARG A 345 -17.68 7.80 -2.67
C ARG A 345 -17.99 9.25 -2.31
N ALA A 346 -19.27 9.56 -2.14
CA ALA A 346 -19.73 10.90 -1.76
C ALA A 346 -19.08 11.38 -0.47
N ASP A 347 -19.03 10.54 0.58
CA ASP A 347 -18.41 10.84 1.86
C ASP A 347 -16.92 11.27 1.68
N LYS A 348 -16.16 10.58 0.81
CA LYS A 348 -14.75 10.90 0.55
C LYS A 348 -14.60 12.21 -0.24
N LEU A 349 -15.40 12.40 -1.29
CA LEU A 349 -15.33 13.59 -2.15
C LEU A 349 -15.71 14.87 -1.39
N GLU A 350 -16.69 14.78 -0.50
CA GLU A 350 -17.17 15.90 0.30
C GLU A 350 -16.08 16.47 1.21
N VAL A 351 -15.26 15.59 1.83
CA VAL A 351 -14.34 16.03 2.89
C VAL A 351 -12.89 16.19 2.45
N THR A 352 -12.46 15.48 1.39
CA THR A 352 -11.04 15.42 1.03
C THR A 352 -10.50 16.79 0.65
N GLY A 353 -9.47 17.25 1.38
CA GLY A 353 -8.76 18.49 1.12
C GLY A 353 -9.52 19.77 1.50
N MET A 354 -10.68 19.68 2.17
CA MET A 354 -11.54 20.84 2.47
C MET A 354 -11.15 21.58 3.75
N GLY A 355 -10.29 21.02 4.59
CA GLY A 355 -9.83 21.63 5.84
C GLY A 355 -8.72 22.67 5.63
N ALA A 356 -8.34 23.33 6.72
CA ALA A 356 -7.25 24.30 6.71
C ALA A 356 -5.92 23.63 6.29
N GLY A 357 -5.28 24.15 5.25
CA GLY A 357 -4.06 23.59 4.69
C GLY A 357 -4.25 22.39 3.76
N GLY A 358 -5.48 21.97 3.50
CA GLY A 358 -5.85 20.97 2.50
C GLY A 358 -5.74 21.49 1.07
N SER A 359 -6.04 20.64 0.09
CA SER A 359 -5.90 20.94 -1.34
C SER A 359 -6.94 21.91 -1.89
N GLY A 360 -8.05 22.14 -1.18
CA GLY A 360 -9.23 22.87 -1.63
C GLY A 360 -10.31 21.98 -2.27
N GLY A 361 -10.10 20.66 -2.31
CA GLY A 361 -11.11 19.67 -2.64
C GLY A 361 -11.62 19.70 -4.08
N VAL A 362 -12.82 19.17 -4.26
CA VAL A 362 -13.52 19.12 -5.57
C VAL A 362 -13.75 20.52 -6.14
N ALA A 363 -14.14 21.48 -5.33
CA ALA A 363 -14.44 22.84 -5.77
C ALA A 363 -13.24 23.56 -6.42
N LYS A 364 -12.02 23.16 -6.07
CA LYS A 364 -10.77 23.67 -6.68
C LYS A 364 -10.19 22.75 -7.76
N GLY A 365 -10.94 21.73 -8.18
CA GLY A 365 -10.47 20.73 -9.14
C GLY A 365 -9.28 19.91 -8.64
N ARG A 366 -9.06 19.88 -7.31
CA ARG A 366 -7.93 19.17 -6.70
C ARG A 366 -8.32 17.76 -6.26
N VAL A 367 -9.58 17.41 -6.26
CA VAL A 367 -10.10 16.09 -5.98
C VAL A 367 -11.08 15.73 -7.07
N GLN A 368 -10.88 14.57 -7.69
CA GLN A 368 -11.75 14.02 -8.73
C GLN A 368 -12.01 12.54 -8.47
N GLU A 369 -13.08 12.01 -9.04
CA GLU A 369 -13.32 10.57 -9.11
C GLU A 369 -13.44 10.10 -10.55
N TYR A 370 -13.02 8.88 -10.78
CA TYR A 370 -13.38 8.06 -11.92
C TYR A 370 -14.08 6.80 -11.42
N VAL A 371 -15.23 6.46 -12.00
CA VAL A 371 -16.03 5.28 -11.61
C VAL A 371 -16.04 4.29 -12.76
N MET A 372 -15.27 3.21 -12.61
CA MET A 372 -15.15 2.14 -13.59
C MET A 372 -16.40 1.28 -13.60
N GLN A 373 -17.13 1.30 -14.72
CA GLN A 373 -18.34 0.50 -14.86
C GLN A 373 -18.02 -1.00 -14.94
N GLY A 374 -18.69 -1.80 -14.12
CA GLY A 374 -18.40 -3.24 -13.98
C GLY A 374 -17.03 -3.54 -13.37
N GLY A 375 -16.35 -2.54 -12.83
CA GLY A 375 -15.08 -2.71 -12.11
C GLY A 375 -15.32 -3.16 -10.66
N GLY A 376 -14.59 -4.18 -10.22
CA GLY A 376 -14.55 -4.63 -8.83
C GLY A 376 -13.41 -3.99 -8.04
N HIS A 377 -13.16 -4.49 -6.83
CA HIS A 377 -12.04 -4.03 -6.00
C HIS A 377 -10.66 -4.27 -6.64
N LEU A 378 -10.54 -5.28 -7.50
CA LEU A 378 -9.28 -5.74 -8.08
C LEU A 378 -8.96 -5.14 -9.46
N MET A 379 -9.44 -3.93 -9.74
CA MET A 379 -9.26 -3.24 -11.02
C MET A 379 -7.81 -3.26 -11.56
N PRO A 380 -6.76 -3.04 -10.76
CA PRO A 380 -5.38 -3.10 -11.28
C PRO A 380 -4.96 -4.50 -11.76
N MET A 381 -5.68 -5.53 -11.33
CA MET A 381 -5.43 -6.93 -11.71
C MET A 381 -6.32 -7.38 -12.88
N GLU A 382 -7.53 -6.84 -12.99
CA GLU A 382 -8.57 -7.26 -13.93
C GLU A 382 -8.68 -6.36 -15.15
N ARG A 383 -8.54 -5.05 -14.94
CA ARG A 383 -8.74 -3.98 -15.93
C ARG A 383 -7.49 -3.12 -16.04
N VAL A 384 -6.33 -3.78 -16.24
CA VAL A 384 -4.99 -3.17 -16.21
C VAL A 384 -4.90 -1.95 -17.11
N GLN A 385 -5.34 -2.05 -18.37
CA GLN A 385 -5.25 -0.97 -19.35
C GLN A 385 -6.10 0.24 -18.95
N GLU A 386 -7.38 0.01 -18.63
CA GLU A 386 -8.30 1.07 -18.24
C GLU A 386 -7.85 1.77 -16.94
N THR A 387 -7.35 0.99 -15.96
CA THR A 387 -6.77 1.55 -14.74
C THR A 387 -5.56 2.42 -15.06
N ALA A 388 -4.67 1.98 -15.95
CA ALA A 388 -3.51 2.74 -16.38
C ALA A 388 -3.88 4.01 -17.17
N ASP A 389 -4.96 3.97 -17.99
CA ASP A 389 -5.48 5.14 -18.70
C ASP A 389 -5.87 6.23 -17.71
N GLN A 390 -6.64 5.90 -16.67
CA GLN A 390 -7.10 6.86 -15.69
C GLN A 390 -5.96 7.41 -14.84
N CYS A 391 -5.06 6.54 -14.39
CA CYS A 391 -3.86 6.95 -13.66
C CYS A 391 -3.02 7.93 -14.48
N SER A 392 -2.74 7.58 -15.73
CA SER A 392 -1.87 8.39 -16.60
C SER A 392 -2.50 9.72 -16.98
N GLY A 393 -3.80 9.73 -17.30
CA GLY A 393 -4.54 10.96 -17.62
C GLY A 393 -4.51 11.97 -16.47
N TRP A 394 -4.75 11.51 -15.24
CA TRP A 394 -4.64 12.33 -14.05
C TRP A 394 -3.22 12.85 -13.82
N LEU A 395 -2.23 11.95 -13.88
CA LEU A 395 -0.83 12.34 -13.67
C LEU A 395 -0.36 13.37 -14.71
N LEU A 396 -0.80 13.25 -15.96
CA LEU A 396 -0.50 14.23 -17.01
C LEU A 396 -0.99 15.64 -16.63
N GLN A 397 -2.25 15.74 -16.19
CA GLN A 397 -2.84 17.00 -15.74
C GLN A 397 -2.07 17.58 -14.54
N GLU A 398 -1.82 16.78 -13.51
CA GLU A 398 -1.22 17.24 -12.26
C GLU A 398 0.27 17.55 -12.38
N LEU A 399 1.00 16.84 -13.23
CA LEU A 399 2.41 17.14 -13.50
C LEU A 399 2.60 18.45 -14.28
N ARG A 400 1.67 18.78 -15.20
CA ARG A 400 1.63 20.11 -15.84
C ARG A 400 1.42 21.20 -14.80
N ARG A 401 0.42 21.03 -13.91
CA ARG A 401 0.17 21.97 -12.81
C ARG A 401 1.37 22.11 -11.87
N TRP A 402 1.96 20.99 -11.47
CA TRP A 402 3.16 21.01 -10.63
C TRP A 402 4.30 21.82 -11.27
N LYS A 403 4.51 21.68 -12.56
CA LYS A 403 5.54 22.42 -13.30
C LYS A 403 5.27 23.94 -13.26
N ASP A 404 4.02 24.34 -13.44
CA ASP A 404 3.62 25.76 -13.37
C ASP A 404 3.80 26.32 -11.96
N GLU A 405 3.31 25.62 -10.93
CA GLU A 405 3.48 26.00 -9.52
C GLU A 405 4.97 26.05 -9.13
N TYR A 406 5.77 25.08 -9.59
CA TYR A 406 7.21 25.06 -9.34
C TYR A 406 7.90 26.28 -9.97
N THR A 407 7.56 26.62 -11.21
CA THR A 407 8.10 27.79 -11.90
C THR A 407 7.74 29.09 -11.18
N GLN A 408 6.50 29.24 -10.70
CA GLN A 408 6.07 30.39 -9.93
C GLN A 408 6.84 30.51 -8.60
N LEU A 409 7.05 29.39 -7.89
CA LEU A 409 7.82 29.37 -6.64
C LEU A 409 9.27 29.76 -6.85
N GLU A 410 9.91 29.29 -7.94
CA GLU A 410 11.29 29.70 -8.27
C GLU A 410 11.35 31.19 -8.67
N ALA A 411 10.36 31.70 -9.38
CA ALA A 411 10.26 33.13 -9.68
C ALA A 411 10.16 33.97 -8.38
N LEU A 412 9.26 33.58 -7.47
CA LEU A 412 9.12 34.23 -6.16
C LEU A 412 10.43 34.15 -5.35
N ARG A 413 11.10 33.00 -5.35
CA ARG A 413 12.39 32.84 -4.68
C ARG A 413 13.46 33.77 -5.25
N SER A 414 13.45 33.99 -6.57
CA SER A 414 14.43 34.82 -7.25
C SER A 414 14.28 36.33 -6.97
N THR A 415 13.11 36.79 -6.49
CA THR A 415 12.91 38.19 -6.10
C THR A 415 13.72 38.60 -4.88
N THR A 416 14.17 37.62 -4.07
CA THR A 416 14.99 37.88 -2.88
C THR A 416 16.44 37.49 -3.16
N PRO A 417 17.44 38.38 -3.03
CA PRO A 417 18.84 38.07 -3.14
C PRO A 417 19.23 36.90 -2.22
N ARG A 418 20.15 36.05 -2.69
CA ARG A 418 20.50 34.79 -1.99
C ARG A 418 20.94 35.01 -0.54
N GLU A 419 21.72 36.05 -0.32
CA GLU A 419 22.26 36.45 0.99
C GLU A 419 21.16 36.94 1.97
N LYS A 420 20.02 37.39 1.45
CA LYS A 420 18.88 37.88 2.27
C LYS A 420 17.80 36.82 2.51
N ARG A 421 17.90 35.63 1.88
CA ARG A 421 16.84 34.59 1.94
C ARG A 421 16.68 33.93 3.31
N SER A 422 17.65 34.08 4.19
CA SER A 422 17.62 33.60 5.58
C SER A 422 17.30 34.72 6.59
N GLN A 423 17.01 35.92 6.13
CA GLN A 423 16.77 37.09 6.98
C GLN A 423 15.28 37.50 6.97
N MET A 424 14.85 38.14 8.03
CA MET A 424 13.56 38.81 8.03
C MET A 424 13.59 40.01 7.06
N PHE A 425 12.58 40.18 6.25
CA PHE A 425 12.45 41.36 5.40
C PHE A 425 11.93 42.56 6.21
N ASP A 426 12.19 43.78 5.75
CA ASP A 426 11.88 45.01 6.48
C ASP A 426 10.38 45.14 6.84
N GLY A 427 9.47 44.78 5.94
CA GLY A 427 8.04 44.74 6.21
C GLY A 427 7.61 43.78 7.32
N PHE A 428 8.35 42.66 7.50
CA PHE A 428 8.09 41.71 8.60
C PHE A 428 8.47 42.34 9.94
N ILE A 429 9.63 43.03 9.99
CA ILE A 429 10.12 43.70 11.20
C ILE A 429 9.15 44.86 11.55
N GLN A 430 8.73 45.68 10.57
CA GLN A 430 7.76 46.74 10.76
C GLN A 430 6.44 46.25 11.33
N ALA A 431 5.91 45.12 10.75
CA ALA A 431 4.68 44.51 11.24
C ALA A 431 4.78 44.02 12.69
N LEU A 432 5.93 43.45 13.08
CA LEU A 432 6.17 43.03 14.48
C LEU A 432 6.23 44.16 15.47
N THR A 433 6.70 45.34 15.04
CA THR A 433 6.90 46.51 15.91
C THR A 433 5.69 47.46 15.98
N GLN A 434 4.68 47.25 15.13
CA GLN A 434 3.43 48.05 15.18
C GLN A 434 2.65 47.80 16.47
N LYS A 435 2.44 48.84 17.27
CA LYS A 435 1.76 48.81 18.58
C LYS A 435 0.31 48.28 18.51
N GLU A 436 -0.36 48.38 17.37
CA GLU A 436 -1.73 47.93 17.19
C GLU A 436 -1.88 46.39 17.22
N ILE A 437 -0.91 45.63 16.74
CA ILE A 437 -0.93 44.15 16.79
C ILE A 437 -0.78 43.67 18.24
N LEU A 438 -0.03 44.40 19.07
CA LEU A 438 0.13 44.09 20.49
C LEU A 438 -1.14 44.35 21.32
N LYS A 439 -2.00 45.32 20.89
CA LYS A 439 -3.27 45.60 21.55
C LYS A 439 -4.40 44.61 21.23
N ALA A 440 -4.37 43.95 20.07
CA ALA A 440 -5.36 42.92 19.71
C ALA A 440 -5.22 41.67 20.56
N LYS A 441 -4.00 41.33 21.03
CA LYS A 441 -3.76 40.16 21.91
C LYS A 441 -4.18 40.35 23.37
N SER A 442 -4.45 41.58 23.81
CA SER A 442 -4.96 41.84 25.18
C SER A 442 -6.48 41.72 25.30
N LYS A 443 -7.18 41.39 24.19
CA LYS A 443 -8.65 41.22 24.11
C LYS A 443 -9.09 39.79 23.75
N LEU A 444 -8.16 38.85 23.62
CA LEU A 444 -8.37 37.40 23.53
C LEU A 444 -7.89 36.73 24.81
#